data_d3452e2c2e7286aa1bf2f45b6c0a8bec
#
_entry.id   d3452e2c2e7286aa1bf2f45b6c0a8bec
#
_cell.length_a   1.000
_cell.length_b   1.000
_cell.length_c   1.000
_cell.angle_alpha   90.00
_cell.angle_beta   90.00
_cell.angle_gamma   90.00
#
_symmetry.space_group_name_H-M   'P 1'
#
loop_
_entity.id
_entity.type
_entity.pdbx_description
1 polymer ?
#
loop_
_entity_poly.entity_id
_entity_poly.type
_entity_poly.pdbx_seq_one_letter_code
_entity_poly.pdbx_strand_id
1 'polypeptide(L)'
;EDIGGCPLGALGVPEFGTDFAMQMLLDTKPKYFSDLVRIAGLAHGTDVWLGNAQTLIQEGKATIQTAICTRDDIMVYLIAQGLEQGLSFTIMESVRKGKGLKPEWEEEMKAHGVPDWYIWSCKKIKYMFPKAHAAAYVMMAWRIAYCKIFYPLAYYAAFFSIRASAFSYEIMCQGRDKLEYYLADYKKRADTLSKKEQDTLRDMRIVQEMYARGFDFTPIDIYLSLIHI
;
A
#
# COMPACT_ATOMS: atom_id res chain seq x y z
N GLU A 1 5.13 11.03 17.39
CA GLU A 1 6.54 10.59 17.49
C GLU A 1 6.80 9.43 16.55
N ASP A 2 7.94 9.47 15.88
CA ASP A 2 8.35 8.38 14.97
C ASP A 2 8.78 7.15 15.78
N ILE A 3 8.10 6.04 15.58
CA ILE A 3 8.42 4.78 16.24
C ILE A 3 9.32 3.97 15.33
N GLY A 4 10.56 3.74 15.76
CA GLY A 4 11.55 3.00 14.97
C GLY A 4 11.91 3.64 13.62
N GLY A 5 11.71 4.96 13.49
CA GLY A 5 11.93 5.70 12.25
C GLY A 5 10.78 5.60 11.24
N CYS A 6 9.60 5.12 11.66
CA CYS A 6 8.41 5.07 10.81
C CYS A 6 7.46 6.23 11.19
N PRO A 7 7.25 7.23 10.30
CA PRO A 7 6.40 8.37 10.59
C PRO A 7 4.91 8.08 10.39
N LEU A 8 4.54 6.84 10.04
CA LEU A 8 3.19 6.43 9.71
C LEU A 8 2.67 5.36 10.67
N GLY A 9 1.38 5.42 11.00
CA GLY A 9 0.67 4.37 11.73
C GLY A 9 0.19 3.19 10.87
N ALA A 10 0.79 2.97 9.70
CA ALA A 10 0.32 1.98 8.72
C ALA A 10 0.85 0.56 8.93
N LEU A 11 1.81 0.36 9.84
CA LEU A 11 2.35 -0.98 10.14
C LEU A 11 1.23 -1.94 10.53
N GLY A 12 1.23 -3.13 9.93
CA GLY A 12 0.21 -4.16 10.18
C GLY A 12 -1.17 -3.88 9.61
N VAL A 13 -1.37 -2.75 8.92
CA VAL A 13 -2.60 -2.48 8.16
C VAL A 13 -2.47 -3.15 6.80
N PRO A 14 -3.46 -4.00 6.39
CA PRO A 14 -3.45 -4.60 5.06
C PRO A 14 -3.30 -3.55 3.96
N GLU A 15 -2.71 -3.90 2.84
CA GLU A 15 -2.45 -3.05 1.66
C GLU A 15 -1.42 -1.93 1.89
N PHE A 16 -1.39 -1.29 3.07
CA PHE A 16 -0.60 -0.08 3.33
C PHE A 16 0.59 -0.29 4.27
N GLY A 17 0.74 -1.48 4.84
CA GLY A 17 1.77 -1.77 5.85
C GLY A 17 3.11 -2.24 5.28
N THR A 18 3.29 -2.34 3.96
CA THR A 18 4.58 -2.63 3.32
C THR A 18 5.42 -1.36 3.18
N ASP A 19 6.75 -1.48 3.18
CA ASP A 19 7.63 -0.32 3.02
C ASP A 19 7.35 0.42 1.69
N PHE A 20 7.08 -0.32 0.61
CA PHE A 20 6.71 0.24 -0.68
C PHE A 20 5.42 1.08 -0.60
N ALA A 21 4.35 0.55 0.00
CA ALA A 21 3.09 1.26 0.14
C ALA A 21 3.21 2.45 1.10
N MET A 22 3.96 2.31 2.19
CA MET A 22 4.21 3.41 3.13
C MET A 22 4.99 4.56 2.46
N GLN A 23 5.97 4.25 1.60
CA GLN A 23 6.66 5.28 0.82
C GLN A 23 5.69 6.01 -0.11
N MET A 24 4.79 5.31 -0.78
CA MET A 24 3.75 5.94 -1.61
C MET A 24 2.85 6.88 -0.80
N LEU A 25 2.47 6.49 0.42
CA LEU A 25 1.71 7.35 1.32
C LEU A 25 2.46 8.64 1.67
N LEU A 26 3.78 8.55 1.91
CA LEU A 26 4.64 9.71 2.18
C LEU A 26 4.77 10.62 0.95
N ASP A 27 4.96 10.04 -0.23
CA ASP A 27 5.12 10.78 -1.48
C ASP A 27 3.82 11.49 -1.91
N THR A 28 2.67 10.84 -1.72
CA THR A 28 1.38 11.33 -2.22
C THR A 28 0.56 12.12 -1.20
N LYS A 29 0.81 11.93 0.11
CA LYS A 29 0.11 12.60 1.22
C LYS A 29 -1.42 12.59 1.06
N PRO A 30 -2.06 11.41 1.00
CA PRO A 30 -3.49 11.28 0.74
C PRO A 30 -4.32 11.98 1.81
N LYS A 31 -5.44 12.58 1.40
CA LYS A 31 -6.38 13.28 2.28
C LYS A 31 -7.75 12.61 2.34
N TYR A 32 -8.10 11.86 1.32
CA TYR A 32 -9.42 11.27 1.15
C TYR A 32 -9.34 9.75 0.98
N PHE A 33 -10.43 9.07 1.29
CA PHE A 33 -10.57 7.62 1.04
C PHE A 33 -10.32 7.28 -0.43
N SER A 34 -10.80 8.13 -1.35
CA SER A 34 -10.56 7.98 -2.79
C SER A 34 -9.08 7.99 -3.17
N ASP A 35 -8.25 8.74 -2.45
CA ASP A 35 -6.80 8.76 -2.69
C ASP A 35 -6.16 7.42 -2.31
N LEU A 36 -6.65 6.78 -1.23
CA LEU A 36 -6.18 5.46 -0.83
C LEU A 36 -6.55 4.38 -1.86
N VAL A 37 -7.74 4.47 -2.47
CA VAL A 37 -8.14 3.58 -3.58
C VAL A 37 -7.20 3.75 -4.77
N ARG A 38 -6.81 4.97 -5.10
CA ARG A 38 -5.84 5.28 -6.15
C ARG A 38 -4.46 4.71 -5.84
N ILE A 39 -3.97 4.90 -4.62
CA ILE A 39 -2.68 4.34 -4.16
C ILE A 39 -2.68 2.82 -4.23
N ALA A 40 -3.76 2.15 -3.82
CA ALA A 40 -3.89 0.70 -3.95
C ALA A 40 -3.84 0.25 -5.43
N GLY A 41 -4.49 0.99 -6.33
CA GLY A 41 -4.41 0.74 -7.77
C GLY A 41 -2.98 0.87 -8.30
N LEU A 42 -2.26 1.91 -7.91
CA LEU A 42 -0.85 2.13 -8.28
C LEU A 42 0.07 1.04 -7.73
N ALA A 43 -0.17 0.57 -6.50
CA ALA A 43 0.67 -0.43 -5.84
C ALA A 43 0.55 -1.83 -6.47
N HIS A 44 -0.61 -2.16 -7.02
CA HIS A 44 -0.89 -3.48 -7.59
C HIS A 44 -0.68 -3.58 -9.11
N GLY A 45 -0.49 -2.46 -9.79
CA GLY A 45 -0.18 -2.42 -11.20
C GLY A 45 1.30 -2.70 -11.49
N THR A 46 1.62 -2.98 -12.74
CA THR A 46 3.00 -3.11 -13.24
C THR A 46 3.33 -1.92 -14.11
N ASP A 47 4.43 -1.21 -13.79
CA ASP A 47 4.88 0.01 -14.46
C ASP A 47 3.81 1.13 -14.44
N VAL A 48 3.05 1.20 -13.36
CA VAL A 48 2.03 2.24 -13.13
C VAL A 48 2.58 3.32 -12.18
N TRP A 49 3.31 2.93 -11.14
CA TRP A 49 3.88 3.86 -10.15
C TRP A 49 5.32 4.23 -10.47
N LEU A 50 6.28 3.30 -10.31
CA LEU A 50 7.70 3.58 -10.51
C LEU A 50 8.00 3.97 -11.95
N GLY A 51 8.70 5.09 -12.12
CA GLY A 51 9.05 5.62 -13.44
C GLY A 51 7.84 6.04 -14.30
N ASN A 52 6.66 6.16 -13.72
CA ASN A 52 5.42 6.57 -14.37
C ASN A 52 4.69 7.62 -13.50
N ALA A 53 3.61 7.28 -12.79
CA ALA A 53 2.87 8.23 -11.98
C ALA A 53 3.74 8.94 -10.93
N GLN A 54 4.69 8.24 -10.31
CA GLN A 54 5.65 8.84 -9.39
C GLN A 54 6.43 10.00 -10.04
N THR A 55 7.00 9.76 -11.21
CA THR A 55 7.74 10.78 -11.97
C THR A 55 6.86 11.98 -12.30
N LEU A 56 5.64 11.73 -12.79
CA LEU A 56 4.70 12.79 -13.16
C LEU A 56 4.28 13.66 -11.97
N ILE A 57 4.11 13.04 -10.80
CA ILE A 57 3.78 13.76 -9.56
C ILE A 57 4.98 14.57 -9.07
N GLN A 58 6.18 14.00 -9.08
CA GLN A 58 7.41 14.69 -8.68
C GLN A 58 7.73 15.88 -9.58
N GLU A 59 7.47 15.76 -10.89
CA GLU A 59 7.63 16.85 -11.87
C GLU A 59 6.48 17.87 -11.86
N GLY A 60 5.45 17.67 -11.04
CA GLY A 60 4.28 18.55 -10.98
C GLY A 60 3.36 18.50 -12.19
N LYS A 61 3.52 17.49 -13.07
CA LYS A 61 2.68 17.29 -14.27
C LYS A 61 1.33 16.65 -13.94
N ALA A 62 1.28 15.87 -12.86
CA ALA A 62 0.07 15.22 -12.38
C ALA A 62 -0.01 15.28 -10.85
N THR A 63 -1.19 15.01 -10.32
CA THR A 63 -1.44 14.79 -8.89
C THR A 63 -1.97 13.37 -8.69
N ILE A 64 -2.11 12.92 -7.44
CA ILE A 64 -2.74 11.63 -7.15
C ILE A 64 -4.17 11.54 -7.71
N GLN A 65 -4.87 12.68 -7.85
CA GLN A 65 -6.23 12.75 -8.38
C GLN A 65 -6.27 12.70 -9.92
N THR A 66 -5.20 13.10 -10.61
CA THR A 66 -5.16 13.18 -12.08
C THR A 66 -4.32 12.10 -12.73
N ALA A 67 -3.39 11.48 -12.00
CA ALA A 67 -2.58 10.39 -12.50
C ALA A 67 -3.43 9.14 -12.81
N ILE A 68 -2.95 8.32 -13.75
CA ILE A 68 -3.58 7.03 -14.08
C ILE A 68 -3.25 6.04 -12.96
N CYS A 69 -4.26 5.61 -12.20
CA CYS A 69 -4.10 4.72 -11.05
C CYS A 69 -4.76 3.36 -11.27
N THR A 70 -5.93 3.33 -11.90
CA THR A 70 -6.69 2.11 -12.21
C THR A 70 -7.10 2.12 -13.69
N ARG A 71 -7.45 0.94 -14.23
CA ARG A 71 -7.91 0.85 -15.62
C ARG A 71 -9.15 1.71 -15.90
N ASP A 72 -10.03 1.80 -14.91
CA ASP A 72 -11.27 2.58 -15.02
C ASP A 72 -10.99 4.09 -15.20
N ASP A 73 -9.90 4.59 -14.63
CA ASP A 73 -9.50 5.99 -14.77
C ASP A 73 -9.26 6.34 -16.24
N ILE A 74 -8.66 5.43 -17.04
CA ILE A 74 -8.42 5.67 -18.47
C ILE A 74 -9.74 5.80 -19.20
N MET A 75 -10.65 4.86 -19.04
CA MET A 75 -11.92 4.85 -19.76
C MET A 75 -12.74 6.10 -19.41
N VAL A 76 -12.90 6.39 -18.13
CA VAL A 76 -13.69 7.55 -17.66
C VAL A 76 -13.09 8.87 -18.14
N TYR A 77 -11.77 9.01 -18.09
CA TYR A 77 -11.08 10.20 -18.54
C TYR A 77 -11.26 10.44 -20.06
N LEU A 78 -11.05 9.40 -20.87
CA LEU A 78 -11.20 9.52 -22.33
C LEU A 78 -12.63 9.85 -22.74
N ILE A 79 -13.63 9.24 -22.11
CA ILE A 79 -15.04 9.59 -22.32
C ILE A 79 -15.31 11.06 -21.95
N ALA A 80 -14.76 11.52 -20.83
CA ALA A 80 -14.89 12.91 -20.39
C ALA A 80 -14.21 13.91 -21.35
N GLN A 81 -13.16 13.48 -22.07
CA GLN A 81 -12.53 14.26 -23.13
C GLN A 81 -13.33 14.23 -24.45
N GLY A 82 -14.40 13.45 -24.53
CA GLY A 82 -15.28 13.39 -25.70
C GLY A 82 -14.99 12.25 -26.66
N LEU A 83 -14.09 11.34 -26.35
CA LEU A 83 -13.88 10.13 -27.16
C LEU A 83 -15.12 9.22 -27.07
N GLU A 84 -15.35 8.50 -28.16
CA GLU A 84 -16.43 7.51 -28.24
C GLU A 84 -16.23 6.41 -27.19
N GLN A 85 -17.33 5.93 -26.57
CA GLN A 85 -17.29 5.03 -25.44
C GLN A 85 -16.62 3.67 -25.75
N GLY A 86 -16.96 3.09 -26.91
CA GLY A 86 -16.38 1.79 -27.36
C GLY A 86 -14.89 1.92 -27.64
N LEU A 87 -14.46 3.03 -28.23
CA LEU A 87 -13.06 3.32 -28.45
C LEU A 87 -12.33 3.53 -27.12
N SER A 88 -12.89 4.29 -26.19
CA SER A 88 -12.33 4.50 -24.85
C SER A 88 -12.16 3.20 -24.08
N PHE A 89 -13.14 2.29 -24.15
CA PHE A 89 -13.04 0.95 -23.59
C PHE A 89 -11.92 0.13 -24.27
N THR A 90 -11.82 0.16 -25.59
CA THR A 90 -10.81 -0.56 -26.37
C THR A 90 -9.40 -0.09 -26.03
N ILE A 91 -9.19 1.21 -25.92
CA ILE A 91 -7.91 1.81 -25.50
C ILE A 91 -7.58 1.35 -24.09
N MET A 92 -8.50 1.48 -23.14
CA MET A 92 -8.32 1.02 -21.76
C MET A 92 -7.93 -0.46 -21.70
N GLU A 93 -8.62 -1.35 -22.42
CA GLU A 93 -8.33 -2.77 -22.46
C GLU A 93 -6.95 -3.09 -23.06
N SER A 94 -6.49 -2.32 -24.04
CA SER A 94 -5.16 -2.45 -24.61
C SER A 94 -4.09 -2.05 -23.61
N VAL A 95 -4.25 -0.89 -22.99
CA VAL A 95 -3.30 -0.34 -21.99
C VAL A 95 -3.20 -1.25 -20.78
N ARG A 96 -4.33 -1.67 -20.18
CA ARG A 96 -4.29 -2.53 -18.98
C ARG A 96 -3.62 -3.88 -19.19
N LYS A 97 -3.60 -4.38 -20.44
CA LYS A 97 -2.95 -5.65 -20.85
C LYS A 97 -1.50 -5.45 -21.29
N GLY A 98 -0.97 -4.24 -21.19
CA GLY A 98 0.40 -3.90 -21.58
C GLY A 98 0.65 -3.93 -23.10
N LYS A 99 -0.41 -3.87 -23.92
CA LYS A 99 -0.29 -3.84 -25.39
C LYS A 99 -0.01 -2.45 -25.96
N GLY A 100 -0.06 -1.42 -25.09
CA GLY A 100 0.20 -0.03 -25.46
C GLY A 100 -0.92 0.61 -26.28
N LEU A 101 -0.55 1.63 -27.07
CA LEU A 101 -1.43 2.42 -27.90
C LEU A 101 -1.09 2.23 -29.39
N LYS A 102 -2.12 2.21 -30.25
CA LYS A 102 -1.94 2.28 -31.69
C LYS A 102 -1.76 3.75 -32.13
N PRO A 103 -1.04 4.02 -33.23
CA PRO A 103 -0.85 5.40 -33.71
C PRO A 103 -2.15 6.15 -33.94
N GLU A 104 -3.15 5.52 -34.55
CA GLU A 104 -4.47 6.13 -34.79
C GLU A 104 -5.21 6.51 -33.50
N TRP A 105 -4.99 5.79 -32.40
CA TRP A 105 -5.57 6.14 -31.11
C TRP A 105 -4.86 7.31 -30.45
N GLU A 106 -3.54 7.42 -30.61
CA GLU A 106 -2.78 8.57 -30.12
C GLU A 106 -3.21 9.86 -30.81
N GLU A 107 -3.44 9.81 -32.13
CA GLU A 107 -3.95 10.95 -32.92
C GLU A 107 -5.35 11.35 -32.45
N GLU A 108 -6.24 10.40 -32.25
CA GLU A 108 -7.60 10.66 -31.74
C GLU A 108 -7.58 11.24 -30.31
N MET A 109 -6.76 10.70 -29.43
CA MET A 109 -6.57 11.24 -28.08
C MET A 109 -6.09 12.70 -28.12
N LYS A 110 -5.10 13.01 -28.96
CA LYS A 110 -4.59 14.39 -29.12
C LYS A 110 -5.64 15.32 -29.71
N ALA A 111 -6.42 14.88 -30.69
CA ALA A 111 -7.50 15.65 -31.27
C ALA A 111 -8.57 16.06 -30.25
N HIS A 112 -8.76 15.26 -29.20
CA HIS A 112 -9.64 15.51 -28.07
C HIS A 112 -8.97 16.19 -26.88
N GLY A 113 -7.74 16.71 -27.04
CA GLY A 113 -7.05 17.49 -26.00
C GLY A 113 -6.42 16.66 -24.88
N VAL A 114 -6.23 15.34 -25.09
CA VAL A 114 -5.49 14.50 -24.11
C VAL A 114 -4.03 14.93 -24.12
N PRO A 115 -3.44 15.31 -22.96
CA PRO A 115 -2.08 15.82 -22.91
C PRO A 115 -1.04 14.74 -23.18
N ASP A 116 0.10 15.12 -23.72
CA ASP A 116 1.19 14.21 -24.08
C ASP A 116 1.69 13.38 -22.91
N TRP A 117 1.73 13.94 -21.68
CA TRP A 117 2.14 13.19 -20.51
C TRP A 117 1.19 12.02 -20.17
N TYR A 118 -0.12 12.18 -20.47
CA TYR A 118 -1.12 11.12 -20.26
C TYR A 118 -0.92 9.98 -21.25
N ILE A 119 -0.71 10.29 -22.52
CA ILE A 119 -0.39 9.34 -23.59
C ILE A 119 0.92 8.59 -23.25
N TRP A 120 1.94 9.31 -22.83
CA TRP A 120 3.20 8.75 -22.38
C TRP A 120 3.01 7.77 -21.20
N SER A 121 2.19 8.14 -20.22
CA SER A 121 1.87 7.28 -19.09
C SER A 121 1.19 5.99 -19.53
N CYS A 122 0.18 6.06 -20.39
CA CYS A 122 -0.50 4.90 -20.98
C CYS A 122 0.47 3.93 -21.64
N LYS A 123 1.47 4.44 -22.38
CA LYS A 123 2.45 3.63 -23.12
C LYS A 123 3.41 2.86 -22.21
N LYS A 124 3.63 3.31 -20.98
CA LYS A 124 4.49 2.63 -20.00
C LYS A 124 3.81 1.48 -19.29
N ILE A 125 2.51 1.53 -19.12
CA ILE A 125 1.74 0.58 -18.33
C ILE A 125 1.82 -0.82 -18.92
N LYS A 126 2.13 -1.81 -18.07
CA LYS A 126 2.16 -3.24 -18.45
C LYS A 126 0.97 -4.01 -17.90
N TYR A 127 0.48 -3.64 -16.73
CA TYR A 127 -0.70 -4.23 -16.12
C TYR A 127 -1.39 -3.25 -15.20
N MET A 128 -2.72 -3.21 -15.23
CA MET A 128 -3.51 -2.37 -14.35
C MET A 128 -4.61 -3.12 -13.63
N PHE A 129 -4.87 -2.66 -12.43
CA PHE A 129 -5.90 -3.19 -11.55
C PHE A 129 -7.25 -2.49 -11.76
N PRO A 130 -8.39 -3.21 -11.57
CA PRO A 130 -9.71 -2.60 -11.60
C PRO A 130 -9.97 -1.78 -10.33
N LYS A 131 -10.63 -0.65 -10.48
CA LYS A 131 -10.96 0.27 -9.37
C LYS A 131 -11.85 -0.38 -8.32
N ALA A 132 -12.85 -1.16 -8.75
CA ALA A 132 -13.76 -1.86 -7.82
C ALA A 132 -13.00 -2.82 -6.90
N HIS A 133 -12.01 -3.55 -7.43
CA HIS A 133 -11.16 -4.44 -6.64
C HIS A 133 -10.31 -3.64 -5.63
N ALA A 134 -9.65 -2.58 -6.07
CA ALA A 134 -8.89 -1.70 -5.19
C ALA A 134 -9.77 -1.13 -4.07
N ALA A 135 -10.98 -0.66 -4.39
CA ALA A 135 -11.92 -0.12 -3.41
C ALA A 135 -12.33 -1.16 -2.35
N ALA A 136 -12.56 -2.41 -2.73
CA ALA A 136 -12.92 -3.47 -1.79
C ALA A 136 -11.80 -3.74 -0.78
N TYR A 137 -10.55 -3.85 -1.24
CA TYR A 137 -9.41 -4.07 -0.36
C TYR A 137 -9.10 -2.86 0.52
N VAL A 138 -9.23 -1.65 0.00
CA VAL A 138 -9.05 -0.42 0.79
C VAL A 138 -10.14 -0.30 1.86
N MET A 139 -11.39 -0.68 1.56
CA MET A 139 -12.46 -0.71 2.55
C MET A 139 -12.13 -1.65 3.72
N MET A 140 -11.59 -2.83 3.42
CA MET A 140 -11.12 -3.77 4.45
C MET A 140 -9.97 -3.15 5.26
N ALA A 141 -8.96 -2.61 4.58
CA ALA A 141 -7.81 -1.98 5.23
C ALA A 141 -8.24 -0.82 6.15
N TRP A 142 -9.19 0.00 5.70
CA TRP A 142 -9.76 1.10 6.47
C TRP A 142 -10.44 0.64 7.75
N ARG A 143 -11.21 -0.44 7.69
CA ARG A 143 -11.84 -1.05 8.86
C ARG A 143 -10.82 -1.58 9.86
N ILE A 144 -9.76 -2.22 9.39
CA ILE A 144 -8.66 -2.68 10.24
C ILE A 144 -7.92 -1.50 10.87
N ALA A 145 -7.64 -0.44 10.11
CA ALA A 145 -7.03 0.77 10.62
C ALA A 145 -7.90 1.45 11.70
N TYR A 146 -9.22 1.47 11.51
CA TYR A 146 -10.16 1.94 12.52
C TYR A 146 -10.03 1.14 13.83
N CYS A 147 -10.00 -0.19 13.75
CA CYS A 147 -9.79 -1.04 14.93
C CYS A 147 -8.43 -0.77 15.59
N LYS A 148 -7.38 -0.59 14.79
CA LYS A 148 -6.04 -0.27 15.32
C LYS A 148 -6.00 1.04 16.11
N ILE A 149 -6.79 2.03 15.69
CA ILE A 149 -6.87 3.34 16.35
C ILE A 149 -7.76 3.29 17.60
N PHE A 150 -8.98 2.79 17.47
CA PHE A 150 -10.02 2.88 18.50
C PHE A 150 -10.13 1.66 19.41
N TYR A 151 -9.63 0.49 18.96
CA TYR A 151 -9.61 -0.77 19.69
C TYR A 151 -8.23 -1.43 19.63
N PRO A 152 -7.15 -0.71 20.01
CA PRO A 152 -5.78 -1.16 19.78
C PRO A 152 -5.46 -2.49 20.45
N LEU A 153 -5.96 -2.74 21.65
CA LEU A 153 -5.72 -4.01 22.35
C LEU A 153 -6.28 -5.20 21.56
N ALA A 154 -7.51 -5.09 21.09
CA ALA A 154 -8.15 -6.12 20.26
C ALA A 154 -7.43 -6.27 18.90
N TYR A 155 -6.99 -5.17 18.31
CA TYR A 155 -6.22 -5.21 17.08
C TYR A 155 -4.90 -5.98 17.26
N TYR A 156 -4.09 -5.65 18.27
CA TYR A 156 -2.81 -6.34 18.50
C TYR A 156 -3.01 -7.80 18.90
N ALA A 157 -4.01 -8.11 19.73
CA ALA A 157 -4.35 -9.49 20.08
C ALA A 157 -4.68 -10.31 18.83
N ALA A 158 -5.54 -9.81 17.95
CA ALA A 158 -5.88 -10.47 16.69
C ALA A 158 -4.69 -10.57 15.74
N PHE A 159 -3.87 -9.52 15.62
CA PHE A 159 -2.69 -9.51 14.76
C PHE A 159 -1.70 -10.61 15.17
N PHE A 160 -1.28 -10.65 16.42
CA PHE A 160 -0.30 -11.60 16.90
C PHE A 160 -0.81 -13.04 16.99
N SER A 161 -2.13 -13.24 17.14
CA SER A 161 -2.74 -14.58 17.16
C SER A 161 -2.97 -15.18 15.78
N ILE A 162 -3.22 -14.34 14.75
CA ILE A 162 -3.71 -14.80 13.44
C ILE A 162 -2.81 -14.36 12.28
N ARG A 163 -2.31 -13.14 12.31
CA ARG A 163 -1.63 -12.52 11.16
C ARG A 163 -0.11 -12.55 11.22
N ALA A 164 0.47 -12.55 12.41
CA ALA A 164 1.91 -12.62 12.58
C ALA A 164 2.44 -13.93 11.99
N SER A 165 3.40 -13.85 11.07
CA SER A 165 3.93 -15.01 10.33
C SER A 165 5.18 -15.61 10.95
N ALA A 166 5.88 -14.85 11.79
CA ALA A 166 7.13 -15.26 12.42
C ALA A 166 7.24 -14.74 13.86
N PHE A 167 6.13 -14.81 14.60
CA PHE A 167 6.08 -14.43 16.01
C PHE A 167 7.04 -15.28 16.85
N SER A 168 7.83 -14.61 17.68
CA SER A 168 8.78 -15.27 18.60
C SER A 168 8.58 -14.74 20.01
N TYR A 169 8.14 -15.62 20.91
CA TYR A 169 7.99 -15.29 22.33
C TYR A 169 9.30 -14.78 22.94
N GLU A 170 10.41 -15.44 22.63
CA GLU A 170 11.72 -15.10 23.16
C GLU A 170 12.18 -13.69 22.78
N ILE A 171 11.91 -13.28 21.55
CA ILE A 171 12.33 -11.98 21.03
C ILE A 171 11.33 -10.88 21.43
N MET A 172 10.04 -11.18 21.40
CA MET A 172 8.97 -10.18 21.39
C MET A 172 8.28 -9.99 22.73
N CYS A 173 8.22 -11.02 23.59
CA CYS A 173 7.42 -11.00 24.82
C CYS A 173 8.25 -10.79 26.10
N GLN A 174 9.53 -10.52 26.01
CA GLN A 174 10.42 -10.38 27.17
C GLN A 174 10.84 -8.91 27.43
N GLY A 175 9.97 -7.99 27.09
CA GLY A 175 10.14 -6.58 27.35
C GLY A 175 10.78 -5.80 26.20
N ARG A 176 10.63 -4.48 26.30
CA ARG A 176 11.05 -3.53 25.27
C ARG A 176 12.55 -3.55 25.02
N ASP A 177 13.36 -3.62 26.04
CA ASP A 177 14.83 -3.54 25.91
C ASP A 177 15.37 -4.74 25.10
N LYS A 178 14.83 -5.92 25.32
CA LYS A 178 15.24 -7.12 24.58
C LYS A 178 14.81 -7.01 23.10
N LEU A 179 13.61 -6.52 22.83
CA LEU A 179 13.14 -6.26 21.48
C LEU A 179 14.04 -5.27 20.75
N GLU A 180 14.39 -4.15 21.37
CA GLU A 180 15.27 -3.13 20.77
C GLU A 180 16.67 -3.68 20.48
N TYR A 181 17.20 -4.54 21.33
CA TYR A 181 18.48 -5.23 21.08
C TYR A 181 18.42 -6.06 19.78
N TYR A 182 17.38 -6.87 19.61
CA TYR A 182 17.22 -7.68 18.38
C TYR A 182 16.91 -6.83 17.14
N LEU A 183 16.12 -5.76 17.28
CA LEU A 183 15.89 -4.83 16.18
C LEU A 183 17.18 -4.19 15.70
N ALA A 184 18.07 -3.78 16.62
CA ALA A 184 19.36 -3.22 16.29
C ALA A 184 20.28 -4.23 15.58
N ASP A 185 20.30 -5.49 16.05
CA ASP A 185 21.06 -6.56 15.42
C ASP A 185 20.56 -6.86 14.00
N TYR A 186 19.24 -7.02 13.84
CA TYR A 186 18.64 -7.29 12.52
C TYR A 186 18.85 -6.13 11.52
N LYS A 187 18.80 -4.88 11.98
CA LYS A 187 19.12 -3.72 11.14
C LYS A 187 20.58 -3.74 10.65
N LYS A 188 21.53 -4.13 11.51
CA LYS A 188 22.96 -4.25 11.11
C LYS A 188 23.17 -5.32 10.05
N ARG A 189 22.36 -6.37 10.04
CA ARG A 189 22.45 -7.53 9.14
C ARG A 189 21.42 -7.52 8.02
N ALA A 190 20.78 -6.39 7.74
CA ALA A 190 19.61 -6.28 6.86
C ALA A 190 19.78 -7.01 5.52
N ASP A 191 20.93 -6.85 4.87
CA ASP A 191 21.23 -7.44 3.56
C ASP A 191 21.46 -8.98 3.59
N THR A 192 21.65 -9.56 4.78
CA THR A 192 21.96 -10.99 4.95
C THR A 192 20.84 -11.78 5.61
N LEU A 193 19.71 -11.13 5.93
CA LEU A 193 18.59 -11.78 6.60
C LEU A 193 17.94 -12.84 5.71
N SER A 194 17.75 -14.03 6.26
CA SER A 194 16.92 -15.07 5.67
C SER A 194 15.46 -14.60 5.56
N LYS A 195 14.68 -15.29 4.73
CA LYS A 195 13.24 -14.98 4.58
C LYS A 195 12.50 -15.01 5.91
N LYS A 196 12.79 -15.99 6.76
CA LYS A 196 12.19 -16.10 8.09
C LYS A 196 12.57 -14.91 8.99
N GLU A 197 13.84 -14.48 8.96
CA GLU A 197 14.29 -13.32 9.73
C GLU A 197 13.67 -12.03 9.23
N GLN A 198 13.47 -11.85 7.91
CA GLN A 198 12.75 -10.71 7.35
C GLN A 198 11.29 -10.66 7.84
N ASP A 199 10.61 -11.81 7.91
CA ASP A 199 9.26 -11.92 8.45
C ASP A 199 9.25 -11.63 9.96
N THR A 200 10.23 -12.12 10.71
CA THR A 200 10.42 -11.79 12.15
C THR A 200 10.66 -10.29 12.36
N LEU A 201 11.49 -9.66 11.54
CA LEU A 201 11.73 -8.21 11.60
C LEU A 201 10.43 -7.41 11.37
N ARG A 202 9.62 -7.84 10.44
CA ARG A 202 8.31 -7.22 10.19
C ARG A 202 7.40 -7.30 11.42
N ASP A 203 7.32 -8.45 12.05
CA ASP A 203 6.51 -8.64 13.26
C ASP A 203 7.10 -7.85 14.45
N MET A 204 8.43 -7.81 14.61
CA MET A 204 9.11 -7.00 15.63
C MET A 204 8.79 -5.50 15.54
N ARG A 205 8.69 -4.94 14.32
CA ARG A 205 8.33 -3.52 14.14
C ARG A 205 6.93 -3.21 14.67
N ILE A 206 6.00 -4.16 14.53
CA ILE A 206 4.64 -4.01 15.05
C ILE A 206 4.62 -4.16 16.57
N VAL A 207 5.42 -5.05 17.14
CA VAL A 207 5.61 -5.15 18.59
C VAL A 207 6.23 -3.87 19.16
N GLN A 208 7.23 -3.30 18.48
CA GLN A 208 7.84 -2.03 18.88
C GLN A 208 6.79 -0.91 18.96
N GLU A 209 5.93 -0.82 17.95
CA GLU A 209 4.81 0.13 17.95
C GLU A 209 3.85 -0.14 19.13
N MET A 210 3.50 -1.40 19.38
CA MET A 210 2.64 -1.81 20.48
C MET A 210 3.20 -1.37 21.84
N TYR A 211 4.47 -1.64 22.11
CA TYR A 211 5.14 -1.21 23.34
C TYR A 211 5.20 0.33 23.46
N ALA A 212 5.49 1.03 22.37
CA ALA A 212 5.54 2.49 22.37
C ALA A 212 4.17 3.12 22.65
N ARG A 213 3.08 2.41 22.31
CA ARG A 213 1.70 2.82 22.64
C ARG A 213 1.26 2.42 24.05
N GLY A 214 2.15 1.82 24.85
CA GLY A 214 1.88 1.45 26.24
C GLY A 214 1.16 0.11 26.43
N PHE A 215 1.11 -0.73 25.38
CA PHE A 215 0.59 -2.10 25.50
C PHE A 215 1.74 -3.08 25.70
N ASP A 216 1.47 -4.19 26.37
CA ASP A 216 2.45 -5.21 26.72
C ASP A 216 1.86 -6.61 26.55
N PHE A 217 2.75 -7.62 26.53
CA PHE A 217 2.36 -9.02 26.61
C PHE A 217 2.31 -9.47 28.06
N THR A 218 1.24 -10.16 28.45
CA THR A 218 1.18 -10.81 29.75
C THR A 218 2.04 -12.11 29.73
N PRO A 219 2.65 -12.49 30.86
CA PRO A 219 3.30 -13.80 30.97
C PRO A 219 2.33 -14.93 30.60
N ILE A 220 2.88 -16.00 30.03
CA ILE A 220 2.08 -17.21 29.73
C ILE A 220 1.58 -17.79 31.05
N ASP A 221 0.27 -17.94 31.17
CA ASP A 221 -0.40 -18.56 32.31
C ASP A 221 -1.32 -19.68 31.79
N ILE A 222 -1.04 -20.92 32.19
CA ILE A 222 -1.82 -22.10 31.78
C ILE A 222 -3.21 -22.17 32.41
N TYR A 223 -3.48 -21.36 33.40
CA TYR A 223 -4.81 -21.25 34.04
C TYR A 223 -5.69 -20.19 33.41
N LEU A 224 -5.15 -19.32 32.57
CA LEU A 224 -5.93 -18.35 31.82
C LEU A 224 -6.54 -19.03 30.59
N SER A 225 -7.86 -19.05 30.53
CA SER A 225 -8.58 -19.52 29.34
C SER A 225 -8.37 -18.55 28.17
N LEU A 226 -8.17 -19.08 26.96
CA LEU A 226 -8.10 -18.31 25.72
C LEU A 226 -9.38 -17.47 25.45
N ILE A 227 -10.48 -17.76 26.14
CA ILE A 227 -11.76 -17.02 26.06
C ILE A 227 -11.69 -15.69 26.83
N HIS A 228 -10.70 -15.50 27.70
CA HIS A 228 -10.57 -14.32 28.57
C HIS A 228 -9.43 -13.36 28.13
N ILE A 229 -8.87 -13.59 26.95
CA ILE A 229 -7.84 -12.70 26.37
C ILE A 229 -8.50 -11.65 25.47
#